data_2669b44a1d192955da193fe6231b08f2
#
_entry.id   2669b44a1d192955da193fe6231b08f2
#
_cell.length_a   1.000
_cell.length_b   1.000
_cell.length_c   1.000
_cell.angle_alpha   90.00
_cell.angle_beta   90.00
_cell.angle_gamma   90.00
#
_symmetry.space_group_name_H-M   'P 1'
#
loop_
_entity.id
_entity.type
_entity.pdbx_description
1 polymer ?
#
loop_
_entity_poly.entity_id
_entity_poly.type
_entity_poly.pdbx_seq_one_letter_code
_entity_poly.pdbx_strand_id
1 'polypeptide(L)'
;MGAPVTWFEINTADAKAVREFYTELFGWKLQVLEEAGYALVDTGVDGAIGGGIGEAQGPNQVVFYIEVDDPQAYLDRIERAGGTTVVPVTETDMVTFAQFADPQGNVVGLVKSA
;
A
#
# COMPACT_ATOMS: atom_id res chain seq x y z
N MET A 1 -13.39 -6.31 17.12
CA MET A 1 -12.33 -5.34 16.80
C MET A 1 -12.22 -5.19 15.29
N GLY A 2 -11.87 -4.00 14.83
CA GLY A 2 -11.70 -3.77 13.42
C GLY A 2 -10.33 -4.18 12.91
N ALA A 3 -10.21 -4.46 11.62
CA ALA A 3 -8.92 -4.70 10.98
C ALA A 3 -8.14 -3.37 10.89
N PRO A 4 -6.88 -3.35 11.29
CA PRO A 4 -6.12 -2.09 11.36
C PRO A 4 -5.58 -1.65 10.00
N VAL A 5 -5.40 -0.35 9.84
CA VAL A 5 -4.61 0.22 8.75
C VAL A 5 -3.16 0.21 9.20
N THR A 6 -2.29 -0.48 8.45
CA THR A 6 -0.90 -0.67 8.90
C THR A 6 0.15 -0.21 7.89
N TRP A 7 -0.26 0.25 6.71
CA TRP A 7 0.66 0.61 5.65
C TRP A 7 0.03 1.65 4.73
N PHE A 8 0.86 2.53 4.18
CA PHE A 8 0.42 3.40 3.08
C PHE A 8 1.36 3.21 1.90
N GLU A 9 0.90 3.59 0.72
CA GLU A 9 1.71 3.48 -0.48
C GLU A 9 1.44 4.66 -1.39
N ILE A 10 2.52 5.30 -1.85
CA ILE A 10 2.44 6.36 -2.85
C ILE A 10 3.01 5.78 -4.14
N ASN A 11 2.19 5.65 -5.16
CA ASN A 11 2.60 5.17 -6.47
C ASN A 11 2.59 6.36 -7.43
N THR A 12 3.72 6.63 -8.05
CA THR A 12 3.90 7.88 -8.78
C THR A 12 4.78 7.66 -10.02
N ALA A 13 4.55 8.49 -11.02
CA ALA A 13 5.34 8.43 -12.27
C ALA A 13 6.79 8.84 -12.06
N ASP A 14 7.08 9.66 -11.05
CA ASP A 14 8.44 10.10 -10.74
C ASP A 14 8.74 9.86 -9.27
N ALA A 15 9.05 8.60 -8.96
CA ALA A 15 9.29 8.19 -7.58
C ALA A 15 10.50 8.89 -6.96
N LYS A 16 11.54 9.14 -7.76
CA LYS A 16 12.74 9.82 -7.24
C LYS A 16 12.41 11.23 -6.75
N ALA A 17 11.68 12.02 -7.54
CA ALA A 17 11.31 13.37 -7.15
C ALA A 17 10.41 13.37 -5.92
N VAL A 18 9.49 12.41 -5.85
CA VAL A 18 8.56 12.29 -4.71
C VAL A 18 9.30 11.88 -3.45
N ARG A 19 10.27 10.95 -3.55
CA ARG A 19 11.11 10.56 -2.41
C ARG A 19 11.85 11.77 -1.84
N GLU A 20 12.46 12.57 -2.71
CA GLU A 20 13.21 13.75 -2.29
C GLU A 20 12.29 14.77 -1.60
N PHE A 21 11.10 14.98 -2.14
CA PHE A 21 10.11 15.89 -1.58
C PHE A 21 9.76 15.52 -0.13
N TYR A 22 9.41 14.27 0.10
CA TYR A 22 8.97 13.84 1.44
C TYR A 22 10.12 13.74 2.43
N THR A 23 11.29 13.33 1.98
CA THR A 23 12.48 13.29 2.84
C THR A 23 12.86 14.69 3.30
N GLU A 24 12.86 15.64 2.39
CA GLU A 24 13.25 17.01 2.70
C GLU A 24 12.26 17.69 3.64
N LEU A 25 10.96 17.54 3.38
CA LEU A 25 9.94 18.27 4.12
C LEU A 25 9.55 17.60 5.44
N PHE A 26 9.52 16.28 5.48
CA PHE A 26 9.00 15.56 6.64
C PHE A 26 10.04 14.72 7.36
N GLY A 27 11.27 14.70 6.88
CA GLY A 27 12.34 13.97 7.55
C GLY A 27 12.21 12.45 7.52
N TRP A 28 11.43 11.91 6.59
CA TRP A 28 11.28 10.47 6.47
C TRP A 28 12.60 9.82 6.08
N LYS A 29 12.89 8.66 6.66
CA LYS A 29 14.04 7.85 6.28
C LYS A 29 13.59 6.82 5.28
N LEU A 30 14.33 6.70 4.19
CA LEU A 30 13.96 5.80 3.11
C LEU A 30 15.01 4.72 2.93
N GLN A 31 14.55 3.49 2.72
CA GLN A 31 15.39 2.40 2.26
C GLN A 31 14.99 2.11 0.83
N VAL A 32 15.84 2.50 -0.11
CA VAL A 32 15.55 2.32 -1.54
C VAL A 32 15.93 0.91 -1.95
N LEU A 33 14.96 0.20 -2.54
CA LEU A 33 15.13 -1.15 -3.09
C LEU A 33 15.20 -0.98 -4.60
N GLU A 34 16.39 -0.74 -5.13
CA GLU A 34 16.61 -0.38 -6.54
C GLU A 34 15.99 -1.38 -7.52
N GLU A 35 16.16 -2.68 -7.25
CA GLU A 35 15.65 -3.71 -8.13
C GLU A 35 14.14 -3.77 -8.18
N ALA A 36 13.48 -3.37 -7.11
CA ALA A 36 12.02 -3.36 -7.03
C ALA A 36 11.40 -2.04 -7.49
N GLY A 37 12.22 -1.01 -7.72
CA GLY A 37 11.70 0.33 -8.02
C GLY A 37 10.85 0.89 -6.89
N TYR A 38 11.22 0.61 -5.64
CA TYR A 38 10.39 0.87 -4.48
C TYR A 38 11.26 1.34 -3.32
N ALA A 39 10.75 2.21 -2.49
CA ALA A 39 11.44 2.65 -1.29
C ALA A 39 10.54 2.41 -0.08
N LEU A 40 11.11 1.84 0.97
CA LEU A 40 10.42 1.68 2.25
C LEU A 40 10.56 2.97 3.05
N VAL A 41 9.47 3.41 3.65
CA VAL A 41 9.40 4.65 4.43
C VAL A 41 9.36 4.34 5.92
N ASP A 42 10.26 4.97 6.67
CA ASP A 42 10.29 4.90 8.12
C ASP A 42 10.25 6.33 8.66
N THR A 43 9.17 6.68 9.36
CA THR A 43 9.07 8.01 9.94
C THR A 43 9.97 8.20 11.16
N GLY A 44 10.43 7.10 11.76
CA GLY A 44 11.27 7.14 12.96
C GLY A 44 10.50 7.34 14.25
N VAL A 45 9.18 7.31 14.19
CA VAL A 45 8.31 7.50 15.36
C VAL A 45 7.69 6.17 15.75
N ASP A 46 7.86 5.78 17.01
CA ASP A 46 7.29 4.53 17.51
C ASP A 46 5.77 4.55 17.41
N GLY A 47 5.21 3.46 16.90
CA GLY A 47 3.76 3.32 16.76
C GLY A 47 3.17 3.95 15.52
N ALA A 48 3.95 4.70 14.75
CA ALA A 48 3.48 5.23 13.48
C ALA A 48 3.50 4.15 12.41
N ILE A 49 2.58 4.25 11.43
CA ILE A 49 2.59 3.30 10.33
C ILE A 49 3.77 3.57 9.40
N GLY A 50 4.27 2.51 8.79
CA GLY A 50 5.23 2.62 7.71
C GLY A 50 4.56 2.69 6.37
N GLY A 51 5.34 2.82 5.33
CA GLY A 51 4.79 2.87 3.99
C GLY A 51 5.84 2.68 2.92
N GLY A 52 5.44 2.94 1.69
CA GLY A 52 6.33 2.82 0.55
C GLY A 52 6.03 3.85 -0.53
N ILE A 53 7.05 4.12 -1.31
CA ILE A 53 6.96 4.98 -2.49
C ILE A 53 7.46 4.17 -3.67
N GLY A 54 6.62 3.97 -4.67
CA GLY A 54 6.94 3.15 -5.83
C GLY A 54 6.54 3.79 -7.14
N GLU A 55 6.93 3.13 -8.22
CA GLU A 55 6.58 3.57 -9.57
C GLU A 55 5.14 3.18 -9.89
N ALA A 56 4.39 4.13 -10.42
CA ALA A 56 3.00 3.89 -10.82
C ALA A 56 2.94 3.09 -12.11
N GLN A 57 2.00 2.17 -12.18
CA GLN A 57 1.66 1.43 -13.40
C GLN A 57 0.59 2.17 -14.22
N GLY A 58 0.04 3.23 -13.68
CA GLY A 58 -1.01 4.06 -14.28
C GLY A 58 -0.98 5.44 -13.66
N PRO A 59 -2.14 6.05 -13.39
CA PRO A 59 -2.18 7.37 -12.75
C PRO A 59 -1.54 7.33 -11.37
N ASN A 60 -1.02 8.48 -10.93
CA ASN A 60 -0.50 8.61 -9.57
C ASN A 60 -1.61 8.29 -8.57
N GLN A 61 -1.26 7.60 -7.49
CA GLN A 61 -2.25 7.08 -6.55
C GLN A 61 -1.66 6.96 -5.17
N VAL A 62 -2.46 7.26 -4.15
CA VAL A 62 -2.11 6.99 -2.76
C VAL A 62 -3.09 5.94 -2.25
N VAL A 63 -2.57 4.86 -1.69
CA VAL A 63 -3.36 3.73 -1.21
C VAL A 63 -2.97 3.43 0.22
N PHE A 64 -3.95 3.25 1.11
CA PHE A 64 -3.65 2.68 2.42
C PHE A 64 -4.02 1.20 2.41
N TYR A 65 -3.37 0.43 3.29
CA TYR A 65 -3.57 -1.02 3.35
C TYR A 65 -4.16 -1.42 4.70
N ILE A 66 -5.18 -2.27 4.64
CA ILE A 66 -5.82 -2.86 5.80
C ILE A 66 -5.22 -4.24 6.01
N GLU A 67 -4.75 -4.53 7.22
CA GLU A 67 -4.13 -5.81 7.53
C GLU A 67 -5.20 -6.83 7.92
N VAL A 68 -5.21 -7.96 7.22
CA VAL A 68 -6.18 -9.03 7.42
C VAL A 68 -5.46 -10.38 7.38
N ASP A 69 -6.08 -11.40 7.97
CA ASP A 69 -5.48 -12.74 7.99
C ASP A 69 -5.61 -13.47 6.66
N ASP A 70 -6.70 -13.25 5.92
CA ASP A 70 -6.97 -13.96 4.66
C ASP A 70 -7.49 -12.98 3.60
N PRO A 71 -6.59 -12.36 2.82
CA PRO A 71 -7.01 -11.40 1.80
C PRO A 71 -8.02 -11.94 0.79
N GLN A 72 -7.90 -13.21 0.38
CA GLN A 72 -8.84 -13.76 -0.59
C GLN A 72 -10.27 -13.84 -0.02
N ALA A 73 -10.40 -14.27 1.23
CA ALA A 73 -11.70 -14.32 1.87
C ALA A 73 -12.33 -12.92 1.95
N TYR A 74 -11.49 -11.89 2.19
CA TYR A 74 -11.97 -10.52 2.20
C TYR A 74 -12.35 -10.02 0.83
N LEU A 75 -11.60 -10.37 -0.23
CA LEU A 75 -11.98 -10.00 -1.60
C LEU A 75 -13.35 -10.61 -1.97
N ASP A 76 -13.59 -11.86 -1.58
CA ASP A 76 -14.87 -12.51 -1.85
C ASP A 76 -16.03 -11.77 -1.16
N ARG A 77 -15.82 -11.36 0.08
CA ARG A 77 -16.82 -10.60 0.83
C ARG A 77 -17.02 -9.20 0.26
N ILE A 78 -15.95 -8.56 -0.16
CA ILE A 78 -15.99 -7.24 -0.77
C ILE A 78 -16.84 -7.26 -2.03
N GLU A 79 -16.65 -8.28 -2.88
CA GLU A 79 -17.42 -8.38 -4.12
C GLU A 79 -18.90 -8.63 -3.84
N ARG A 80 -19.22 -9.41 -2.82
CA ARG A 80 -20.61 -9.59 -2.42
C ARG A 80 -21.23 -8.32 -1.83
N ALA A 81 -20.40 -7.43 -1.30
CA ALA A 81 -20.85 -6.18 -0.67
C ALA A 81 -20.87 -4.98 -1.63
N GLY A 82 -20.58 -5.20 -2.92
CA GLY A 82 -20.67 -4.15 -3.93
C GLY A 82 -19.34 -3.53 -4.34
N GLY A 83 -18.23 -4.02 -3.80
CA GLY A 83 -16.91 -3.61 -4.25
C GLY A 83 -16.40 -4.49 -5.39
N THR A 84 -15.20 -4.20 -5.88
CA THR A 84 -14.57 -4.96 -6.96
C THR A 84 -13.11 -5.22 -6.65
N THR A 85 -12.58 -6.33 -7.16
CA THR A 85 -11.15 -6.61 -7.06
C THR A 85 -10.41 -5.80 -8.11
N VAL A 86 -9.39 -5.05 -7.70
CA VAL A 86 -8.53 -4.27 -8.60
C VAL A 86 -7.24 -5.01 -8.86
N VAL A 87 -6.60 -5.51 -7.81
CA VAL A 87 -5.41 -6.35 -7.92
C VAL A 87 -5.69 -7.63 -7.14
N PRO A 88 -5.68 -8.80 -7.79
CA PRO A 88 -5.93 -10.06 -7.07
C PRO A 88 -4.82 -10.34 -6.06
N VAL A 89 -5.05 -11.31 -5.19
CA VAL A 89 -4.05 -11.69 -4.18
C VAL A 89 -2.74 -12.01 -4.88
N THR A 90 -1.69 -11.32 -4.47
CA THR A 90 -0.35 -11.40 -5.07
C THR A 90 0.65 -11.67 -3.97
N GLU A 91 1.41 -12.74 -4.13
CA GLU A 91 2.47 -13.09 -3.19
C GLU A 91 3.81 -12.59 -3.73
N THR A 92 4.54 -11.88 -2.88
CA THR A 92 5.89 -11.43 -3.19
C THR A 92 6.83 -11.95 -2.11
N ASP A 93 8.13 -11.76 -2.29
CA ASP A 93 9.11 -12.15 -1.29
C ASP A 93 8.93 -11.41 0.04
N MET A 94 8.29 -10.25 0.00
CA MET A 94 8.14 -9.39 1.16
C MET A 94 6.77 -9.48 1.80
N VAL A 95 5.71 -9.53 1.01
CA VAL A 95 4.34 -9.47 1.49
C VAL A 95 3.39 -10.19 0.56
N THR A 96 2.21 -10.52 1.08
CA THR A 96 1.05 -10.96 0.29
C THR A 96 0.03 -9.83 0.38
N PHE A 97 -0.42 -9.35 -0.77
CA PHE A 97 -1.31 -8.19 -0.82
C PHE A 97 -2.35 -8.32 -1.92
N ALA A 98 -3.34 -7.44 -1.87
CA ALA A 98 -4.35 -7.29 -2.90
C ALA A 98 -4.85 -5.85 -2.89
N GLN A 99 -5.61 -5.45 -3.90
CA GLN A 99 -6.27 -4.16 -3.90
C GLN A 99 -7.71 -4.32 -4.38
N PHE A 100 -8.59 -3.52 -3.84
CA PHE A 100 -10.00 -3.51 -4.20
C PHE A 100 -10.50 -2.08 -4.34
N ALA A 101 -11.61 -1.91 -5.03
CA ALA A 101 -12.33 -0.66 -5.05
C ALA A 101 -13.59 -0.81 -4.21
N ASP A 102 -13.88 0.17 -3.36
CA ASP A 102 -15.11 0.19 -2.59
C ASP A 102 -16.29 0.55 -3.52
N PRO A 103 -17.55 0.55 -3.04
CA PRO A 103 -18.70 0.83 -3.90
C PRO A 103 -18.70 2.20 -4.58
N GLN A 104 -17.87 3.12 -4.13
CA GLN A 104 -17.74 4.45 -4.74
C GLN A 104 -16.46 4.57 -5.59
N GLY A 105 -15.73 3.47 -5.77
CA GLY A 105 -14.55 3.46 -6.62
C GLY A 105 -13.25 3.84 -5.92
N ASN A 106 -13.25 4.01 -4.61
CA ASN A 106 -12.00 4.30 -3.89
C ASN A 106 -11.15 3.04 -3.81
N VAL A 107 -9.89 3.15 -4.21
CA VAL A 107 -8.96 2.01 -4.23
C VAL A 107 -8.25 1.92 -2.89
N VAL A 108 -8.32 0.75 -2.28
CA VAL A 108 -7.74 0.45 -0.96
C VAL A 108 -7.05 -0.89 -1.04
N GLY A 109 -5.99 -1.08 -0.26
CA GLY A 109 -5.24 -2.31 -0.24
C GLY A 109 -5.57 -3.23 0.92
N LEU A 110 -5.29 -4.50 0.72
CA LEU A 110 -5.29 -5.52 1.76
C LEU A 110 -3.87 -6.06 1.87
N VAL A 111 -3.41 -6.29 3.08
CA VAL A 111 -2.12 -6.94 3.31
C VAL A 111 -2.32 -8.06 4.31
N LYS A 112 -1.66 -9.19 4.04
CA LYS A 112 -1.80 -10.36 4.93
C LYS A 112 -0.97 -10.15 6.19
N SER A 113 -1.57 -10.42 7.34
CA SER A 113 -0.87 -10.37 8.61
C SER A 113 0.24 -11.43 8.67
N ALA A 114 1.31 -11.09 9.35
CA ALA A 114 2.46 -11.98 9.49
C ALA A 114 2.13 -13.21 10.35
#